data_ff33bab67a4839eb09b236fb93a58ba6
#
_entry.id   ff33bab67a4839eb09b236fb93a58ba6
#
_cell.length_a   1.000
_cell.length_b   1.000
_cell.length_c   1.000
_cell.angle_alpha   90.00
_cell.angle_beta   90.00
_cell.angle_gamma   90.00
#
_symmetry.space_group_name_H-M   'P 1'
#
loop_
_entity.id
_entity.type
_entity.pdbx_description
1 polymer ?
#
loop_
_entity_poly.entity_id
_entity_poly.type
_entity_poly.pdbx_seq_one_letter_code
_entity_poly.pdbx_strand_id
1 'polypeptide(L)'
;MAPERAWTDGTALVNAPRAVRPSVVGLDGNDVVGVMSRLPTTLPAPLGGHEAVGAAGPGSAEDIPVLRLLATAAAVAGAARARTGIVHVAEVSGLAATHGRGDLAGALLDRHRHAIDALGRQSESIVETTRTWLELARDADRAAAVLFVHPNTVRNRVGSLTAATGLDPSDTFEAFDLWWLCRVWSTSTPDHGWSDPPRN
;
A
#
# COMPACT_ATOMS: atom_id res chain seq x y z
N MET A 1 13.88 8.81 2.63
CA MET A 1 13.51 10.21 2.33
C MET A 1 12.44 10.15 1.26
N ALA A 2 11.17 10.06 1.70
CA ALA A 2 10.04 10.08 0.79
C ALA A 2 9.95 11.47 0.14
N PRO A 3 9.66 11.58 -1.14
CA PRO A 3 9.47 12.89 -1.74
C PRO A 3 8.14 13.46 -1.24
N GLU A 4 8.22 14.38 -0.29
CA GLU A 4 7.18 15.39 -0.09
C GLU A 4 7.02 16.16 -1.40
N ARG A 5 6.10 15.75 -2.23
CA ARG A 5 5.51 16.63 -3.22
C ARG A 5 4.01 16.44 -3.19
N ALA A 6 3.47 17.13 -2.20
CA ALA A 6 2.10 17.52 -2.12
C ALA A 6 1.59 18.00 -3.50
N TRP A 7 0.46 17.54 -3.87
CA TRP A 7 -0.40 18.03 -4.91
C TRP A 7 -0.88 19.45 -4.54
N THR A 8 -0.06 20.45 -4.81
CA THR A 8 -0.36 21.83 -4.47
C THR A 8 -1.13 22.57 -5.55
N ASP A 9 -1.52 21.93 -6.65
CA ASP A 9 -2.22 22.63 -7.71
C ASP A 9 -3.56 21.98 -8.12
N GLY A 10 -4.58 22.18 -7.27
CA GLY A 10 -5.98 21.92 -7.63
C GLY A 10 -6.44 22.66 -8.90
N THR A 11 -5.69 23.67 -9.35
CA THR A 11 -5.90 24.45 -10.56
C THR A 11 -5.82 23.59 -11.81
N ALA A 12 -4.98 22.54 -11.83
CA ALA A 12 -4.86 21.64 -12.97
C ALA A 12 -6.16 20.85 -13.24
N LEU A 13 -6.86 20.41 -12.19
CA LEU A 13 -8.17 19.74 -12.30
C LEU A 13 -9.29 20.72 -12.70
N VAL A 14 -9.25 21.96 -12.18
CA VAL A 14 -10.24 22.99 -12.51
C VAL A 14 -10.11 23.44 -13.96
N ASN A 15 -8.89 23.44 -14.51
CA ASN A 15 -8.60 23.83 -15.90
C ASN A 15 -8.66 22.64 -16.89
N ALA A 16 -8.95 21.42 -16.43
CA ALA A 16 -9.09 20.25 -17.29
C ALA A 16 -10.25 20.42 -18.32
N PRO A 17 -10.18 19.73 -19.48
CA PRO A 17 -11.27 19.72 -20.45
C PRO A 17 -12.61 19.35 -19.81
N ARG A 18 -13.70 19.89 -20.31
CA ARG A 18 -15.05 19.76 -19.71
C ARG A 18 -15.47 18.30 -19.44
N ALA A 19 -14.97 17.36 -20.24
CA ALA A 19 -15.22 15.92 -20.06
C ALA A 19 -14.51 15.29 -18.85
N VAL A 20 -13.57 16.00 -18.24
CA VAL A 20 -12.70 15.54 -17.17
C VAL A 20 -12.82 16.42 -15.91
N ARG A 21 -13.62 17.48 -15.98
CA ARG A 21 -13.79 18.39 -14.84
C ARG A 21 -14.61 17.72 -13.75
N PRO A 22 -14.10 17.66 -12.52
CA PRO A 22 -14.94 17.28 -11.40
C PRO A 22 -16.05 18.31 -11.21
N SER A 23 -17.22 17.86 -10.75
CA SER A 23 -18.34 18.75 -10.43
C SER A 23 -18.02 19.63 -9.21
N VAL A 24 -17.22 19.09 -8.28
CA VAL A 24 -16.72 19.77 -7.08
C VAL A 24 -15.31 19.29 -6.82
N VAL A 25 -14.40 20.19 -6.48
CA VAL A 25 -13.03 19.90 -6.03
C VAL A 25 -12.80 20.58 -4.71
N GLY A 26 -12.18 19.89 -3.80
CA GLY A 26 -11.77 20.41 -2.49
C GLY A 26 -10.43 19.84 -2.05
N LEU A 27 -9.86 20.47 -1.02
CA LEU A 27 -8.71 19.95 -0.31
C LEU A 27 -9.20 19.28 0.98
N ASP A 28 -8.64 18.12 1.27
CA ASP A 28 -8.80 17.39 2.53
C ASP A 28 -7.41 17.06 3.08
N GLY A 29 -6.95 17.88 4.01
CA GLY A 29 -5.55 17.86 4.41
C GLY A 29 -4.64 18.20 3.23
N ASN A 30 -3.77 17.28 2.86
CA ASN A 30 -2.86 17.39 1.71
C ASN A 30 -3.43 16.77 0.42
N ASP A 31 -4.60 16.14 0.47
CA ASP A 31 -5.18 15.44 -0.66
C ASP A 31 -6.11 16.34 -1.47
N VAL A 32 -6.05 16.22 -2.79
CA VAL A 32 -7.03 16.83 -3.70
C VAL A 32 -8.15 15.80 -3.93
N VAL A 33 -9.36 16.16 -3.55
CA VAL A 33 -10.55 15.31 -3.67
C VAL A 33 -11.52 15.94 -4.65
N GLY A 34 -12.09 15.13 -5.55
CA GLY A 34 -13.08 15.61 -6.52
C GLY A 34 -14.24 14.65 -6.69
N VAL A 35 -15.43 15.23 -6.92
CA VAL A 35 -16.64 14.49 -7.29
C VAL A 35 -16.92 14.72 -8.78
N MET A 36 -17.08 13.64 -9.53
CA MET A 36 -17.29 13.66 -10.97
C MET A 36 -18.57 12.89 -11.32
N SER A 37 -19.31 13.38 -12.32
CA SER A 37 -20.45 12.64 -12.87
C SER A 37 -20.04 11.41 -13.67
N ARG A 38 -18.78 11.37 -14.15
CA ARG A 38 -18.20 10.26 -14.89
C ARG A 38 -16.68 10.26 -14.70
N LEU A 39 -16.12 9.08 -14.45
CA LEU A 39 -14.66 8.92 -14.41
C LEU A 39 -14.09 9.07 -15.83
N PRO A 40 -13.04 9.87 -16.02
CA PRO A 40 -12.32 9.94 -17.27
C PRO A 40 -11.52 8.66 -17.49
N THR A 41 -11.32 8.28 -18.74
CA THR A 41 -10.47 7.13 -19.11
C THR A 41 -8.98 7.45 -18.96
N THR A 42 -8.62 8.73 -19.01
CA THR A 42 -7.26 9.23 -18.88
C THR A 42 -7.23 10.49 -18.03
N LEU A 43 -6.22 10.64 -17.20
CA LEU A 43 -6.00 11.86 -16.43
C LEU A 43 -5.25 12.90 -17.29
N PRO A 44 -5.60 14.19 -17.15
CA PRO A 44 -4.82 15.25 -17.79
C PRO A 44 -3.42 15.33 -17.17
N ALA A 45 -2.42 15.72 -17.98
CA ALA A 45 -1.13 16.09 -17.45
C ALA A 45 -1.26 17.31 -16.51
N PRO A 46 -0.56 17.37 -15.36
CA PRO A 46 0.50 16.47 -14.90
C PRO A 46 0.03 15.23 -14.14
N LEU A 47 -1.29 15.04 -13.95
CA LEU A 47 -1.87 13.95 -13.13
C LEU A 47 -1.71 12.56 -13.75
N GLY A 48 -1.50 12.47 -15.05
CA GLY A 48 -1.55 11.21 -15.79
C GLY A 48 -0.27 10.37 -15.83
N GLY A 49 0.82 10.85 -15.21
CA GLY A 49 2.12 10.25 -15.52
C GLY A 49 2.74 9.32 -14.50
N HIS A 50 2.53 9.53 -13.21
CA HIS A 50 3.39 8.90 -12.19
C HIS A 50 2.70 8.45 -10.91
N GLU A 51 1.42 8.76 -10.70
CA GLU A 51 0.74 8.45 -9.45
C GLU A 51 -0.60 7.76 -9.66
N ALA A 52 -0.99 6.95 -8.67
CA ALA A 52 -2.32 6.35 -8.62
C ALA A 52 -3.31 7.37 -8.07
N VAL A 53 -4.36 7.66 -8.83
CA VAL A 53 -5.50 8.45 -8.39
C VAL A 53 -6.63 7.49 -8.03
N GLY A 54 -6.96 7.43 -6.75
CA GLY A 54 -8.00 6.53 -6.29
C GLY A 54 -9.40 7.00 -6.69
N ALA A 55 -10.25 6.07 -7.05
CA ALA A 55 -11.64 6.31 -7.39
C ALA A 55 -12.57 5.31 -6.69
N ALA A 56 -13.77 5.78 -6.35
CA ALA A 56 -14.85 4.97 -5.80
C ALA A 56 -16.21 5.46 -6.32
N GLY A 57 -17.18 4.60 -6.33
CA GLY A 57 -18.53 4.87 -6.80
C GLY A 57 -18.96 3.91 -7.93
N PRO A 58 -20.11 4.11 -8.54
CA PRO A 58 -21.02 5.25 -8.36
C PRO A 58 -21.73 5.25 -6.99
N GLY A 59 -22.25 6.42 -6.60
CA GLY A 59 -23.01 6.59 -5.38
C GLY A 59 -23.79 7.89 -5.37
N SER A 60 -24.60 8.10 -4.35
CA SER A 60 -25.39 9.32 -4.13
C SER A 60 -24.54 10.38 -3.40
N ALA A 61 -25.10 11.58 -3.24
CA ALA A 61 -24.45 12.64 -2.47
C ALA A 61 -24.26 12.26 -0.98
N GLU A 62 -25.14 11.45 -0.44
CA GLU A 62 -25.08 10.97 0.95
C GLU A 62 -23.91 9.98 1.16
N ASP A 63 -23.49 9.29 0.10
CA ASP A 63 -22.40 8.32 0.12
C ASP A 63 -21.01 8.98 0.03
N ILE A 64 -20.92 10.28 -0.26
CA ILE A 64 -19.64 10.99 -0.48
C ILE A 64 -18.61 10.72 0.63
N PRO A 65 -18.94 10.78 1.93
CA PRO A 65 -17.96 10.52 2.98
C PRO A 65 -17.34 9.12 2.90
N VAL A 66 -18.16 8.10 2.61
CA VAL A 66 -17.69 6.71 2.48
C VAL A 66 -16.91 6.53 1.18
N LEU A 67 -17.43 7.08 0.07
CA LEU A 67 -16.76 7.00 -1.23
C LEU A 67 -15.38 7.68 -1.20
N ARG A 68 -15.23 8.76 -0.44
CA ARG A 68 -13.95 9.42 -0.23
C ARG A 68 -12.94 8.49 0.47
N LEU A 69 -13.35 7.84 1.56
CA LEU A 69 -12.49 6.87 2.26
C LEU A 69 -12.07 5.72 1.33
N LEU A 70 -13.00 5.20 0.54
CA LEU A 70 -12.74 4.15 -0.43
C LEU A 70 -11.79 4.60 -1.54
N ALA A 71 -11.94 5.84 -2.03
CA ALA A 71 -11.04 6.41 -3.03
C ALA A 71 -9.63 6.60 -2.47
N THR A 72 -9.49 7.09 -1.23
CA THR A 72 -8.18 7.20 -0.56
C THR A 72 -7.54 5.82 -0.41
N ALA A 73 -8.29 4.81 0.04
CA ALA A 73 -7.79 3.45 0.13
C ALA A 73 -7.36 2.89 -1.24
N ALA A 74 -8.08 3.21 -2.31
CA ALA A 74 -7.74 2.82 -3.68
C ALA A 74 -6.44 3.48 -4.16
N ALA A 75 -6.22 4.77 -3.85
CA ALA A 75 -4.98 5.49 -4.17
C ALA A 75 -3.78 4.84 -3.49
N VAL A 76 -3.86 4.59 -2.19
CA VAL A 76 -2.80 3.95 -1.41
C VAL A 76 -2.51 2.53 -1.92
N ALA A 77 -3.57 1.75 -2.19
CA ALA A 77 -3.44 0.40 -2.72
C ALA A 77 -2.85 0.39 -4.14
N GLY A 78 -3.25 1.35 -4.97
CA GLY A 78 -2.71 1.53 -6.33
C GLY A 78 -1.22 1.86 -6.31
N ALA A 79 -0.83 2.84 -5.50
CA ALA A 79 0.56 3.24 -5.32
C ALA A 79 1.43 2.08 -4.82
N ALA A 80 0.93 1.29 -3.85
CA ALA A 80 1.62 0.13 -3.33
C ALA A 80 1.85 -0.97 -4.39
N ARG A 81 1.08 -0.98 -5.47
CA ARG A 81 1.24 -1.88 -6.63
C ARG A 81 1.89 -1.22 -7.84
N ALA A 82 2.50 -0.06 -7.65
CA ALA A 82 3.11 0.75 -8.71
C ALA A 82 2.16 0.98 -9.91
N ARG A 83 0.85 1.07 -9.65
CA ARG A 83 -0.14 1.46 -10.66
C ARG A 83 -0.09 2.96 -10.88
N THR A 84 -0.40 3.37 -12.07
CA THR A 84 -0.51 4.78 -12.46
C THR A 84 -1.90 5.07 -13.02
N GLY A 85 -2.31 6.34 -12.98
CA GLY A 85 -3.61 6.75 -13.46
C GLY A 85 -4.75 6.45 -12.49
N ILE A 86 -5.98 6.33 -13.01
CA ILE A 86 -7.16 6.10 -12.17
C ILE A 86 -7.23 4.65 -11.75
N VAL A 87 -7.31 4.43 -10.45
CA VAL A 87 -7.45 3.10 -9.84
C VAL A 87 -8.77 3.04 -9.09
N HIS A 88 -9.72 2.28 -9.59
CA HIS A 88 -10.99 2.11 -8.90
C HIS A 88 -10.85 1.12 -7.74
N VAL A 89 -11.51 1.41 -6.60
CA VAL A 89 -11.41 0.60 -5.38
C VAL A 89 -11.71 -0.89 -5.62
N ALA A 90 -12.66 -1.21 -6.50
CA ALA A 90 -13.00 -2.59 -6.84
C ALA A 90 -11.85 -3.39 -7.52
N GLU A 91 -10.87 -2.69 -8.13
CA GLU A 91 -9.72 -3.33 -8.76
C GLU A 91 -8.61 -3.71 -7.77
N VAL A 92 -8.65 -3.11 -6.59
CA VAL A 92 -7.64 -3.26 -5.54
C VAL A 92 -8.26 -3.54 -4.17
N SER A 93 -9.50 -4.05 -4.15
CA SER A 93 -10.33 -4.18 -2.94
C SER A 93 -9.64 -4.95 -1.81
N GLY A 94 -8.96 -6.06 -2.11
CA GLY A 94 -8.25 -6.83 -1.10
C GLY A 94 -7.17 -6.03 -0.37
N LEU A 95 -6.37 -5.27 -1.12
CA LEU A 95 -5.35 -4.40 -0.54
C LEU A 95 -5.95 -3.15 0.10
N ALA A 96 -6.97 -2.57 -0.53
CA ALA A 96 -7.70 -1.41 0.01
C ALA A 96 -8.37 -1.72 1.36
N ALA A 97 -8.83 -2.96 1.58
CA ALA A 97 -9.43 -3.39 2.83
C ALA A 97 -8.48 -3.35 4.04
N THR A 98 -7.17 -3.38 3.81
CA THR A 98 -6.16 -3.24 4.90
C THR A 98 -5.91 -1.77 5.27
N HIS A 99 -6.35 -0.82 4.43
CA HIS A 99 -6.14 0.61 4.67
C HIS A 99 -6.98 1.08 5.87
N GLY A 100 -6.35 1.86 6.75
CA GLY A 100 -7.04 2.38 7.94
C GLY A 100 -7.30 1.35 9.05
N ARG A 101 -6.91 0.09 8.88
CA ARG A 101 -7.10 -0.98 9.86
C ARG A 101 -5.85 -1.16 10.74
N GLY A 102 -5.38 -0.05 11.34
CA GLY A 102 -4.28 -0.07 12.30
C GLY A 102 -4.53 -0.96 13.51
N ASP A 103 -5.80 -1.14 13.90
CA ASP A 103 -6.26 -2.07 14.94
C ASP A 103 -5.88 -3.52 14.62
N LEU A 104 -6.24 -4.01 13.43
CA LEU A 104 -5.92 -5.37 12.99
C LEU A 104 -4.42 -5.52 12.68
N ALA A 105 -3.82 -4.51 12.05
CA ALA A 105 -2.39 -4.49 11.79
C ALA A 105 -1.57 -4.61 13.09
N GLY A 106 -1.96 -3.87 14.14
CA GLY A 106 -1.36 -3.96 15.46
C GLY A 106 -1.51 -5.36 16.08
N ALA A 107 -2.71 -5.90 16.07
CA ALA A 107 -2.97 -7.23 16.62
C ALA A 107 -2.16 -8.34 15.91
N LEU A 108 -2.05 -8.27 14.58
CA LEU A 108 -1.25 -9.20 13.79
C LEU A 108 0.24 -9.07 14.12
N LEU A 109 0.74 -7.85 14.19
CA LEU A 109 2.12 -7.56 14.53
C LEU A 109 2.46 -8.03 15.95
N ASP A 110 1.63 -7.73 16.94
CA ASP A 110 1.86 -8.09 18.34
C ASP A 110 1.92 -9.61 18.52
N ARG A 111 1.08 -10.34 17.79
CA ARG A 111 1.08 -11.81 17.80
C ARG A 111 2.41 -12.40 17.31
N HIS A 112 3.05 -11.81 16.31
CA HIS A 112 4.20 -12.39 15.62
C HIS A 112 5.51 -11.62 15.85
N ARG A 113 5.47 -10.44 16.49
CA ARG A 113 6.65 -9.59 16.74
C ARG A 113 7.81 -10.36 17.34
N HIS A 114 7.55 -11.08 18.44
CA HIS A 114 8.62 -11.83 19.14
C HIS A 114 9.27 -12.90 18.24
N ALA A 115 8.48 -13.55 17.39
CA ALA A 115 8.99 -14.57 16.47
C ALA A 115 9.89 -13.93 15.38
N ILE A 116 9.52 -12.75 14.88
CA ILE A 116 10.32 -12.03 13.88
C ILE A 116 11.60 -11.47 14.52
N ASP A 117 11.48 -10.89 15.72
CA ASP A 117 12.63 -10.34 16.45
C ASP A 117 13.66 -11.44 16.78
N ALA A 118 13.21 -12.68 17.04
CA ALA A 118 14.08 -13.83 17.27
C ALA A 118 14.93 -14.23 16.05
N LEU A 119 14.56 -13.79 14.83
CA LEU A 119 15.38 -13.95 13.63
C LEU A 119 16.64 -13.05 13.64
N GLY A 120 16.70 -12.11 14.57
CA GLY A 120 17.87 -11.26 14.84
C GLY A 120 18.21 -10.34 13.67
N ARG A 121 19.50 -10.18 13.40
CA ARG A 121 19.98 -9.24 12.37
C ARG A 121 19.50 -9.54 10.94
N GLN A 122 18.95 -10.71 10.70
CA GLN A 122 18.46 -11.10 9.38
C GLN A 122 16.95 -10.84 9.20
N SER A 123 16.24 -10.43 10.26
CA SER A 123 14.79 -10.22 10.24
C SER A 123 14.35 -9.31 9.08
N GLU A 124 15.00 -8.17 8.89
CA GLU A 124 14.69 -7.23 7.83
C GLU A 124 14.80 -7.86 6.43
N SER A 125 15.93 -8.51 6.15
CA SER A 125 16.15 -9.16 4.85
C SER A 125 15.25 -10.37 4.63
N ILE A 126 14.86 -11.07 5.68
CA ILE A 126 13.93 -12.21 5.64
C ILE A 126 12.51 -11.69 5.34
N VAL A 127 12.05 -10.67 6.05
CA VAL A 127 10.73 -10.06 5.86
C VAL A 127 10.61 -9.46 4.46
N GLU A 128 11.60 -8.67 4.02
CA GLU A 128 11.62 -8.10 2.68
C GLU A 128 11.58 -9.17 1.59
N THR A 129 12.39 -10.23 1.74
CA THR A 129 12.43 -11.35 0.79
C THR A 129 11.09 -12.05 0.70
N THR A 130 10.47 -12.34 1.86
CA THR A 130 9.18 -13.04 1.90
C THR A 130 8.08 -12.19 1.29
N ARG A 131 8.02 -10.88 1.59
CA ARG A 131 7.09 -9.95 0.97
C ARG A 131 7.24 -9.94 -0.55
N THR A 132 8.45 -9.73 -1.05
CA THR A 132 8.74 -9.68 -2.48
C THR A 132 8.35 -10.99 -3.18
N TRP A 133 8.65 -12.13 -2.56
CA TRP A 133 8.28 -13.45 -3.09
C TRP A 133 6.75 -13.63 -3.18
N LEU A 134 6.00 -13.21 -2.15
CA LEU A 134 4.53 -13.25 -2.17
C LEU A 134 3.95 -12.31 -3.24
N GLU A 135 4.49 -11.10 -3.38
CA GLU A 135 4.07 -10.10 -4.38
C GLU A 135 4.37 -10.53 -5.82
N LEU A 136 5.36 -11.40 -6.02
CA LEU A 136 5.73 -11.99 -7.31
C LEU A 136 5.11 -13.39 -7.53
N ALA A 137 3.93 -13.63 -6.98
CA ALA A 137 3.17 -14.87 -7.15
C ALA A 137 3.92 -16.13 -6.65
N ARG A 138 4.75 -15.98 -5.64
CA ARG A 138 5.55 -17.05 -5.02
C ARG A 138 6.61 -17.64 -5.96
N ASP A 139 7.06 -16.86 -6.91
CA ASP A 139 8.13 -17.23 -7.83
C ASP A 139 9.49 -16.87 -7.22
N ALA A 140 10.25 -17.90 -6.82
CA ALA A 140 11.55 -17.71 -6.17
C ALA A 140 12.62 -17.21 -7.12
N ASP A 141 12.55 -17.55 -8.40
CA ASP A 141 13.54 -17.13 -9.40
C ASP A 141 13.34 -15.65 -9.74
N ARG A 142 12.08 -15.21 -9.89
CA ARG A 142 11.75 -13.80 -10.10
C ARG A 142 12.10 -12.95 -8.87
N ALA A 143 11.78 -13.42 -7.67
CA ALA A 143 12.13 -12.73 -6.43
C ALA A 143 13.65 -12.61 -6.27
N ALA A 144 14.39 -13.68 -6.58
CA ALA A 144 15.84 -13.70 -6.55
C ALA A 144 16.46 -12.67 -7.51
N ALA A 145 15.91 -12.56 -8.73
CA ALA A 145 16.35 -11.58 -9.71
C ALA A 145 16.14 -10.13 -9.22
N VAL A 146 14.98 -9.84 -8.62
CA VAL A 146 14.66 -8.50 -8.08
C VAL A 146 15.54 -8.14 -6.88
N LEU A 147 15.82 -9.11 -6.02
CA LEU A 147 16.59 -8.90 -4.78
C LEU A 147 18.10 -9.08 -4.95
N PHE A 148 18.55 -9.45 -6.15
CA PHE A 148 19.96 -9.74 -6.47
C PHE A 148 20.57 -10.82 -5.55
N VAL A 149 19.82 -11.88 -5.29
CA VAL A 149 20.24 -13.04 -4.49
C VAL A 149 20.04 -14.35 -5.24
N HIS A 150 20.57 -15.45 -4.71
CA HIS A 150 20.32 -16.77 -5.28
C HIS A 150 18.91 -17.28 -4.92
N PRO A 151 18.19 -18.02 -5.81
CA PRO A 151 16.85 -18.56 -5.51
C PRO A 151 16.77 -19.41 -4.25
N ASN A 152 17.81 -20.15 -3.91
CA ASN A 152 17.87 -20.90 -2.64
C ASN A 152 17.89 -19.98 -1.42
N THR A 153 18.48 -18.79 -1.52
CA THR A 153 18.44 -17.79 -0.45
C THR A 153 17.00 -17.31 -0.22
N VAL A 154 16.22 -17.10 -1.30
CA VAL A 154 14.80 -16.77 -1.19
C VAL A 154 14.04 -17.88 -0.48
N ARG A 155 14.20 -19.15 -0.92
CA ARG A 155 13.51 -20.29 -0.30
C ARG A 155 13.87 -20.46 1.18
N ASN A 156 15.15 -20.32 1.52
CA ASN A 156 15.61 -20.42 2.90
C ASN A 156 15.04 -19.30 3.78
N ARG A 157 15.03 -18.05 3.31
CA ARG A 157 14.49 -16.90 4.05
C ARG A 157 12.98 -17.03 4.25
N VAL A 158 12.23 -17.41 3.21
CA VAL A 158 10.79 -17.70 3.32
C VAL A 158 10.56 -18.80 4.33
N GLY A 159 11.30 -19.93 4.24
CA GLY A 159 11.20 -21.03 5.19
C GLY A 159 11.50 -20.60 6.63
N SER A 160 12.45 -19.70 6.84
CA SER A 160 12.77 -19.18 8.18
C SER A 160 11.60 -18.37 8.76
N LEU A 161 10.95 -17.50 7.98
CA LEU A 161 9.82 -16.70 8.46
C LEU A 161 8.58 -17.57 8.71
N THR A 162 8.28 -18.51 7.80
CA THR A 162 7.15 -19.43 7.96
C THR A 162 7.33 -20.33 9.19
N ALA A 163 8.54 -20.84 9.42
CA ALA A 163 8.83 -21.62 10.62
C ALA A 163 8.70 -20.79 11.90
N ALA A 164 9.13 -19.53 11.89
CA ALA A 164 9.05 -18.65 13.05
C ALA A 164 7.62 -18.23 13.37
N THR A 165 6.81 -17.90 12.35
CA THR A 165 5.43 -17.39 12.52
C THR A 165 4.38 -18.49 12.60
N GLY A 166 4.67 -19.68 12.06
CA GLY A 166 3.72 -20.78 11.91
C GLY A 166 2.70 -20.56 10.79
N LEU A 167 2.82 -19.48 9.98
CA LEU A 167 1.92 -19.20 8.88
C LEU A 167 2.32 -20.00 7.63
N ASP A 168 1.38 -20.74 7.05
CA ASP A 168 1.59 -21.52 5.82
C ASP A 168 1.27 -20.70 4.57
N PRO A 169 2.27 -20.32 3.78
CA PRO A 169 2.02 -19.56 2.56
C PRO A 169 1.30 -20.38 1.46
N SER A 170 1.07 -21.68 1.64
CA SER A 170 0.24 -22.47 0.71
C SER A 170 -1.25 -22.29 0.96
N ASP A 171 -1.66 -21.96 2.18
CA ASP A 171 -3.00 -21.51 2.50
C ASP A 171 -3.20 -20.06 2.03
N THR A 172 -4.34 -19.77 1.40
CA THR A 172 -4.60 -18.46 0.81
C THR A 172 -4.73 -17.35 1.86
N PHE A 173 -5.37 -17.64 2.99
CA PHE A 173 -5.61 -16.65 4.05
C PHE A 173 -4.34 -16.41 4.86
N GLU A 174 -3.63 -17.48 5.20
CA GLU A 174 -2.35 -17.37 5.92
C GLU A 174 -1.27 -16.70 5.06
N ALA A 175 -1.28 -16.93 3.74
CA ALA A 175 -0.42 -16.19 2.82
C ALA A 175 -0.73 -14.70 2.79
N PHE A 176 -2.01 -14.32 2.89
CA PHE A 176 -2.42 -12.92 3.00
C PHE A 176 -1.96 -12.33 4.34
N ASP A 177 -2.17 -13.04 5.45
CA ASP A 177 -1.71 -12.60 6.78
C ASP A 177 -0.19 -12.46 6.82
N LEU A 178 0.55 -13.41 6.25
CA LEU A 178 2.00 -13.36 6.16
C LEU A 178 2.48 -12.14 5.33
N TRP A 179 1.84 -11.89 4.20
CA TRP A 179 2.14 -10.72 3.37
C TRP A 179 1.84 -9.41 4.11
N TRP A 180 0.67 -9.32 4.79
CA TRP A 180 0.28 -8.13 5.54
C TRP A 180 1.20 -7.90 6.75
N LEU A 181 1.55 -8.96 7.47
CA LEU A 181 2.54 -8.93 8.55
C LEU A 181 3.88 -8.35 8.10
N CYS A 182 4.40 -8.83 6.96
CA CYS A 182 5.64 -8.29 6.39
C CYS A 182 5.54 -6.80 6.09
N ARG A 183 4.42 -6.32 5.55
CA ARG A 183 4.21 -4.90 5.29
C ARG A 183 4.15 -4.06 6.55
N VAL A 184 3.37 -4.50 7.53
CA VAL A 184 3.21 -3.78 8.80
C VAL A 184 4.52 -3.73 9.57
N TRP A 185 5.23 -4.84 9.63
CA TRP A 185 6.52 -4.90 10.31
C TRP A 185 7.55 -3.94 9.69
N SER A 186 7.65 -3.88 8.35
CA SER A 186 8.56 -2.98 7.64
C SER A 186 8.25 -1.49 7.88
N THR A 187 6.98 -1.14 8.17
CA THR A 187 6.60 0.25 8.47
C THR A 187 6.69 0.60 9.95
N SER A 188 6.74 -0.41 10.84
CA SER A 188 6.77 -0.24 12.30
C SER A 188 8.18 -0.32 12.87
N THR A 189 9.16 -0.80 12.09
CA THR A 189 10.57 -0.79 12.50
C THR A 189 11.11 0.62 12.25
N PRO A 190 11.47 1.40 13.28
CA PRO A 190 12.04 2.72 13.05
C PRO A 190 13.35 2.55 12.27
N ASP A 191 13.44 3.23 11.15
CA ASP A 191 14.73 3.54 10.55
C ASP A 191 15.62 4.11 11.66
N HIS A 192 16.86 3.66 11.80
CA HIS A 192 17.77 4.00 12.90
C HIS A 192 18.06 5.50 12.97
N GLY A 193 17.07 6.34 13.23
CA GLY A 193 17.17 7.80 13.20
C GLY A 193 16.12 8.57 14.02
N TRP A 194 15.12 7.90 14.61
CA TRP A 194 14.18 8.60 15.47
C TRP A 194 14.76 8.74 16.89
N SER A 195 15.35 9.90 17.19
CA SER A 195 15.63 10.32 18.56
C SER A 195 14.32 10.72 19.22
N ASP A 196 13.94 10.04 20.29
CA ASP A 196 12.79 10.40 21.13
C ASP A 196 12.92 11.88 21.55
N PRO A 197 11.87 12.71 21.40
CA PRO A 197 11.90 14.06 21.94
C PRO A 197 11.98 14.01 23.49
N PRO A 198 12.71 14.92 24.13
CA PRO A 198 12.86 14.91 25.58
C PRO A 198 11.50 15.04 26.24
N ARG A 199 11.20 14.10 27.15
CA ARG A 199 10.03 14.19 28.04
C ARG A 199 10.32 15.30 29.05
N ASN A 200 9.59 16.39 28.94
CA ASN A 200 9.46 17.38 30.01
C ASN A 200 8.41 16.94 31.01
#